data_662defc37fc2bbfdac44ffe5aae5d0e3
#
_entry.id   662defc37fc2bbfdac44ffe5aae5d0e3
#
_cell.length_a   1.000
_cell.length_b   1.000
_cell.length_c   1.000
_cell.angle_alpha   90.00
_cell.angle_beta   90.00
_cell.angle_gamma   90.00
#
_symmetry.space_group_name_H-M   'P 1'
#
loop_
_entity.id
_entity.type
_entity.pdbx_description
1 polymer ?
#
loop_
_entity_poly.entity_id
_entity_poly.type
_entity_poly.pdbx_seq_one_letter_code
_entity_poly.pdbx_strand_id
1 'polypeptide(L)'
;VIETINIKALANSITDEQFEQLCAQNRDTKFELTSQGELIVMSPTGSESGRQNGDLFGQIWYWNRQTQLGIVFDSSTGFTLPNDAKRSPDVSWIIKSRWDELSIKQKRKFAPIAPDFVIELLSPNDRLSDVQSKMTEYQACGVKLGWLIYPDEKRVEIYRLGKETEVLLELKNLSGEDLMPKLTVDLQEIF
;
A
#
# COMPACT_ATOMS: atom_id res chain seq x y z
N VAL A 1 1.83 -11.52 12.70
CA VAL A 1 3.06 -10.99 13.36
C VAL A 1 3.93 -10.41 12.28
N ILE A 2 4.27 -9.12 12.39
CA ILE A 2 5.26 -8.47 11.53
C ILE A 2 6.60 -8.61 12.22
N GLU A 3 7.57 -9.28 11.57
CA GLU A 3 8.94 -9.35 12.05
C GLU A 3 9.84 -8.53 11.12
N THR A 4 10.63 -7.65 11.69
CA THR A 4 11.64 -6.88 10.95
C THR A 4 13.01 -7.50 11.18
N ILE A 5 13.64 -7.95 10.11
CA ILE A 5 14.98 -8.52 10.12
C ILE A 5 15.94 -7.52 9.49
N ASN A 6 16.89 -7.03 10.26
CA ASN A 6 17.94 -6.16 9.72
C ASN A 6 19.01 -7.03 9.04
N ILE A 7 19.03 -6.97 7.70
CA ILE A 7 19.94 -7.76 6.85
C ILE A 7 21.15 -6.95 6.36
N LYS A 8 21.33 -5.70 6.81
CA LYS A 8 22.48 -4.86 6.43
C LYS A 8 23.84 -5.52 6.70
N ALA A 9 23.91 -6.35 7.75
CA ALA A 9 25.15 -7.06 8.11
C ALA A 9 25.44 -8.26 7.18
N LEU A 10 24.48 -8.72 6.38
CA LEU A 10 24.61 -9.94 5.54
C LEU A 10 25.01 -9.64 4.11
N ALA A 11 24.78 -8.43 3.60
CA ALA A 11 25.20 -8.02 2.25
C ALA A 11 25.17 -6.49 2.13
N ASN A 12 25.99 -5.95 1.23
CA ASN A 12 25.84 -4.62 0.69
C ASN A 12 24.54 -4.55 -0.14
N SER A 13 23.39 -4.38 0.48
CA SER A 13 22.03 -4.35 -0.08
C SER A 13 21.59 -5.63 -0.85
N ILE A 14 20.40 -6.13 -0.58
CA ILE A 14 19.75 -7.16 -1.42
C ILE A 14 19.51 -6.53 -2.80
N THR A 15 19.97 -7.16 -3.87
CA THR A 15 19.63 -6.75 -5.24
C THR A 15 18.15 -7.05 -5.54
N ASP A 16 17.61 -6.40 -6.57
CA ASP A 16 16.24 -6.68 -7.03
C ASP A 16 16.04 -8.16 -7.37
N GLU A 17 17.03 -8.77 -8.03
CA GLU A 17 16.99 -10.18 -8.39
C GLU A 17 16.99 -11.11 -7.16
N GLN A 18 17.78 -10.78 -6.14
CA GLN A 18 17.81 -11.53 -4.88
C GLN A 18 16.50 -11.41 -4.11
N PHE A 19 15.90 -10.21 -4.07
CA PHE A 19 14.60 -10.00 -3.45
C PHE A 19 13.49 -10.75 -4.20
N GLU A 20 13.48 -10.69 -5.53
CA GLU A 20 12.54 -11.45 -6.36
C GLU A 20 12.69 -12.97 -6.14
N GLN A 21 13.93 -13.49 -6.03
CA GLN A 21 14.19 -14.89 -5.72
C GLN A 21 13.69 -15.29 -4.33
N LEU A 22 13.89 -14.42 -3.33
CA LEU A 22 13.37 -14.63 -1.98
C LEU A 22 11.85 -14.77 -1.99
N CYS A 23 11.15 -13.87 -2.66
CA CYS A 23 9.69 -13.93 -2.82
C CYS A 23 9.24 -15.19 -3.57
N ALA A 24 9.94 -15.55 -4.66
CA ALA A 24 9.60 -16.72 -5.47
C ALA A 24 9.78 -18.06 -4.73
N GLN A 25 10.75 -18.14 -3.81
CA GLN A 25 11.03 -19.32 -2.99
C GLN A 25 10.11 -19.46 -1.77
N ASN A 26 9.47 -18.38 -1.34
CA ASN A 26 8.63 -18.31 -0.14
C ASN A 26 7.23 -17.74 -0.47
N ARG A 27 6.50 -18.41 -1.34
CA ARG A 27 5.23 -17.90 -1.92
C ARG A 27 4.13 -17.65 -0.91
N ASP A 28 4.18 -18.29 0.24
CA ASP A 28 3.19 -18.15 1.32
C ASP A 28 3.56 -17.03 2.32
N THR A 29 4.65 -16.32 2.06
CA THR A 29 5.16 -15.25 2.92
C THR A 29 5.24 -13.95 2.12
N LYS A 30 4.68 -12.88 2.66
CA LYS A 30 4.78 -11.54 2.08
C LYS A 30 6.02 -10.84 2.65
N PHE A 31 6.82 -10.28 1.75
CA PHE A 31 8.03 -9.53 2.10
C PHE A 31 7.94 -8.10 1.62
N GLU A 32 8.47 -7.18 2.44
CA GLU A 32 8.81 -5.83 2.04
C GLU A 32 10.30 -5.56 2.35
N LEU A 33 10.86 -4.57 1.69
CA LEU A 33 12.22 -4.10 1.93
C LEU A 33 12.18 -2.59 2.14
N THR A 34 12.70 -2.10 3.26
CA THR A 34 12.82 -0.67 3.48
C THR A 34 13.94 -0.07 2.62
N SER A 35 13.90 1.23 2.39
CA SER A 35 15.01 1.96 1.74
C SER A 35 16.31 1.90 2.53
N GLN A 36 16.25 1.56 3.82
CA GLN A 36 17.41 1.33 4.69
C GLN A 36 17.95 -0.10 4.61
N GLY A 37 17.32 -1.01 3.83
CA GLY A 37 17.72 -2.39 3.68
C GLY A 37 17.28 -3.29 4.85
N GLU A 38 16.14 -2.98 5.46
CA GLU A 38 15.50 -3.86 6.46
C GLU A 38 14.45 -4.73 5.75
N LEU A 39 14.54 -6.03 5.95
CA LEU A 39 13.55 -6.99 5.46
C LEU A 39 12.39 -7.08 6.45
N ILE A 40 11.19 -6.79 5.97
CA ILE A 40 9.95 -6.94 6.72
C ILE A 40 9.27 -8.22 6.25
N VAL A 41 8.97 -9.10 7.22
CA VAL A 41 8.31 -10.39 6.98
C VAL A 41 6.91 -10.33 7.56
N MET A 42 5.91 -10.57 6.74
CA MET A 42 4.50 -10.49 7.14
C MET A 42 3.84 -11.85 7.08
N SER A 43 3.17 -12.22 8.18
CA SER A 43 2.31 -13.41 8.25
C SER A 43 0.92 -13.12 7.65
N PRO A 44 0.15 -14.15 7.28
CA PRO A 44 -1.25 -13.98 6.93
C PRO A 44 -2.01 -13.21 8.02
N THR A 45 -2.91 -12.33 7.59
CA THR A 45 -3.74 -11.53 8.49
C THR A 45 -4.93 -12.33 9.05
N GLY A 46 -5.55 -11.83 10.12
CA GLY A 46 -6.78 -12.40 10.65
C GLY A 46 -7.96 -12.24 9.69
N SER A 47 -9.00 -13.07 9.84
CA SER A 47 -10.17 -13.09 8.96
C SER A 47 -10.91 -11.75 8.91
N GLU A 48 -10.98 -11.01 10.01
CA GLU A 48 -11.64 -9.70 10.06
C GLU A 48 -10.87 -8.66 9.25
N SER A 49 -9.55 -8.53 9.47
CA SER A 49 -8.72 -7.64 8.64
C SER A 49 -8.76 -8.03 7.16
N GLY A 50 -8.83 -9.33 6.87
CA GLY A 50 -8.99 -9.82 5.50
C GLY A 50 -10.34 -9.42 4.88
N ARG A 51 -11.45 -9.46 5.65
CA ARG A 51 -12.77 -9.01 5.22
C ARG A 51 -12.76 -7.50 4.94
N GLN A 52 -12.25 -6.70 5.87
CA GLN A 52 -12.15 -5.25 5.73
C GLN A 52 -11.31 -4.84 4.52
N ASN A 53 -10.16 -5.50 4.32
CA ASN A 53 -9.29 -5.26 3.15
C ASN A 53 -10.00 -5.64 1.85
N GLY A 54 -10.69 -6.77 1.83
CA GLY A 54 -11.49 -7.22 0.68
C GLY A 54 -12.60 -6.23 0.32
N ASP A 55 -13.28 -5.64 1.30
CA ASP A 55 -14.33 -4.64 1.09
C ASP A 55 -13.74 -3.33 0.55
N LEU A 56 -12.66 -2.81 1.14
CA LEU A 56 -11.96 -1.62 0.65
C LEU A 56 -11.50 -1.80 -0.81
N PHE A 57 -10.85 -2.92 -1.10
CA PHE A 57 -10.44 -3.24 -2.47
C PHE A 57 -11.65 -3.31 -3.41
N GLY A 58 -12.73 -3.97 -3.00
CA GLY A 58 -13.95 -4.13 -3.78
C GLY A 58 -14.58 -2.80 -4.18
N GLN A 59 -14.66 -1.85 -3.25
CA GLN A 59 -15.22 -0.52 -3.51
C GLN A 59 -14.35 0.28 -4.49
N ILE A 60 -13.02 0.30 -4.32
CA ILE A 60 -12.08 0.96 -5.24
C ILE A 60 -12.12 0.30 -6.62
N TRP A 61 -12.11 -1.05 -6.67
CA TRP A 61 -12.19 -1.80 -7.91
C TRP A 61 -13.50 -1.53 -8.66
N TYR A 62 -14.65 -1.52 -7.97
CA TYR A 62 -15.95 -1.24 -8.55
C TYR A 62 -16.00 0.16 -9.16
N TRP A 63 -15.56 1.18 -8.44
CA TRP A 63 -15.43 2.54 -8.96
C TRP A 63 -14.55 2.59 -10.23
N ASN A 64 -13.38 1.96 -10.18
CA ASN A 64 -12.46 1.97 -11.31
C ASN A 64 -13.02 1.22 -12.53
N ARG A 65 -13.82 0.18 -12.33
CA ARG A 65 -14.53 -0.52 -13.42
C ARG A 65 -15.50 0.38 -14.14
N GLN A 66 -16.13 1.33 -13.45
CA GLN A 66 -17.06 2.29 -14.05
C GLN A 66 -16.32 3.42 -14.78
N THR A 67 -15.19 3.88 -14.22
CA THR A 67 -14.48 5.06 -14.72
C THR A 67 -13.34 4.73 -15.67
N GLN A 68 -12.69 3.57 -15.51
CA GLN A 68 -11.53 3.11 -16.27
C GLN A 68 -10.35 4.10 -16.25
N LEU A 69 -10.22 4.90 -15.18
CA LEU A 69 -9.22 5.94 -15.06
C LEU A 69 -7.83 5.41 -14.67
N GLY A 70 -7.74 4.17 -14.17
CA GLY A 70 -6.47 3.60 -13.74
C GLY A 70 -6.53 2.08 -13.59
N ILE A 71 -5.58 1.57 -12.84
CA ILE A 71 -5.45 0.15 -12.48
C ILE A 71 -5.44 0.04 -10.96
N VAL A 72 -6.26 -0.85 -10.42
CA VAL A 72 -6.33 -1.18 -8.98
C VAL A 72 -5.52 -2.42 -8.71
N PHE A 73 -4.84 -2.45 -7.59
CA PHE A 73 -4.02 -3.57 -7.14
C PHE A 73 -4.39 -3.94 -5.70
N ASP A 74 -4.40 -5.22 -5.43
CA ASP A 74 -4.64 -5.79 -4.11
C ASP A 74 -3.36 -5.88 -3.26
N SER A 75 -3.51 -6.33 -2.03
CA SER A 75 -2.43 -6.46 -1.04
C SER A 75 -1.32 -7.46 -1.42
N SER A 76 -1.51 -8.29 -2.45
CA SER A 76 -0.48 -9.21 -2.95
C SER A 76 0.50 -8.55 -3.91
N THR A 77 0.21 -7.32 -4.34
CA THR A 77 0.99 -6.62 -5.36
C THR A 77 2.08 -5.76 -4.72
N GLY A 78 3.31 -5.91 -5.20
CA GLY A 78 4.45 -5.10 -4.77
C GLY A 78 4.95 -4.13 -5.82
N PHE A 79 5.52 -3.02 -5.34
CA PHE A 79 6.12 -1.95 -6.14
C PHE A 79 7.54 -1.65 -5.66
N THR A 80 8.41 -1.27 -6.57
CA THR A 80 9.70 -0.64 -6.24
C THR A 80 9.49 0.87 -6.25
N LEU A 81 9.63 1.49 -5.09
CA LEU A 81 9.49 2.93 -4.94
C LEU A 81 10.74 3.69 -5.44
N PRO A 82 10.66 5.00 -5.72
CA PRO A 82 11.80 5.80 -6.16
C PRO A 82 13.02 5.82 -5.20
N ASN A 83 12.83 5.47 -3.94
CA ASN A 83 13.89 5.34 -2.92
C ASN A 83 14.41 3.90 -2.76
N ASP A 84 14.13 3.03 -3.73
CA ASP A 84 14.46 1.61 -3.78
C ASP A 84 13.75 0.71 -2.74
N ALA A 85 12.87 1.25 -1.90
CA ALA A 85 12.02 0.44 -1.05
C ALA A 85 11.09 -0.47 -1.88
N LYS A 86 10.85 -1.68 -1.38
CA LYS A 86 9.86 -2.62 -1.93
C LYS A 86 8.66 -2.63 -1.01
N ARG A 87 7.52 -2.15 -1.49
CA ARG A 87 6.31 -1.99 -0.69
C ARG A 87 5.11 -2.65 -1.35
N SER A 88 4.21 -3.17 -0.53
CA SER A 88 2.96 -3.80 -0.94
C SER A 88 1.80 -3.22 -0.13
N PRO A 89 1.18 -2.12 -0.59
CA PRO A 89 0.03 -1.52 0.09
C PRO A 89 -1.16 -2.49 0.15
N ASP A 90 -2.05 -2.33 1.14
CA ASP A 90 -3.26 -3.15 1.23
C ASP A 90 -4.20 -2.94 0.05
N VAL A 91 -4.36 -1.70 -0.41
CA VAL A 91 -4.98 -1.36 -1.69
C VAL A 91 -4.15 -0.27 -2.36
N SER A 92 -3.99 -0.34 -3.67
CA SER A 92 -3.35 0.74 -4.41
C SER A 92 -3.98 0.95 -5.78
N TRP A 93 -3.78 2.16 -6.31
CA TRP A 93 -4.26 2.52 -7.62
C TRP A 93 -3.24 3.41 -8.35
N ILE A 94 -3.12 3.18 -9.65
CA ILE A 94 -2.21 3.92 -10.54
C ILE A 94 -3.02 4.48 -11.70
N ILE A 95 -2.83 5.75 -12.02
CA ILE A 95 -3.40 6.40 -13.20
C ILE A 95 -3.03 5.61 -14.47
N LYS A 96 -4.02 5.36 -15.33
CA LYS A 96 -3.86 4.52 -16.51
C LYS A 96 -2.68 4.94 -17.40
N SER A 97 -2.50 6.22 -17.65
CA SER A 97 -1.42 6.72 -18.52
C SER A 97 -0.04 6.37 -17.94
N ARG A 98 0.17 6.52 -16.63
CA ARG A 98 1.43 6.16 -15.96
C ARG A 98 1.71 4.66 -15.99
N TRP A 99 0.65 3.85 -15.80
CA TRP A 99 0.77 2.40 -15.91
C TRP A 99 1.12 1.97 -17.33
N ASP A 100 0.50 2.59 -18.33
CA ASP A 100 0.70 2.23 -19.74
C ASP A 100 2.12 2.55 -20.24
N GLU A 101 2.84 3.50 -19.62
CA GLU A 101 4.24 3.83 -19.91
C GLU A 101 5.21 2.70 -19.51
N LEU A 102 4.82 1.83 -18.59
CA LEU A 102 5.67 0.72 -18.16
C LEU A 102 5.72 -0.37 -19.24
N SER A 103 6.93 -0.90 -19.47
CA SER A 103 7.13 -2.07 -20.32
C SER A 103 6.48 -3.31 -19.71
N ILE A 104 6.18 -4.30 -20.55
CA ILE A 104 5.64 -5.60 -20.12
C ILE A 104 6.57 -6.28 -19.10
N LYS A 105 7.89 -6.14 -19.26
CA LYS A 105 8.88 -6.69 -18.34
C LYS A 105 8.77 -6.07 -16.96
N GLN A 106 8.61 -4.76 -16.88
CA GLN A 106 8.42 -4.03 -15.61
C GLN A 106 7.10 -4.41 -14.92
N LYS A 107 6.00 -4.53 -15.69
CA LYS A 107 4.68 -4.93 -15.17
C LYS A 107 4.63 -6.34 -14.57
N ARG A 108 5.56 -7.23 -14.95
CA ARG A 108 5.63 -8.61 -14.45
C ARG A 108 6.42 -8.78 -13.16
N LYS A 109 7.02 -7.73 -12.65
CA LYS A 109 7.86 -7.69 -11.46
C LYS A 109 7.27 -6.72 -10.43
N PHE A 110 8.01 -6.45 -9.36
CA PHE A 110 7.75 -5.28 -8.52
C PHE A 110 7.93 -4.03 -9.39
N ALA A 111 6.81 -3.53 -9.92
CA ALA A 111 6.84 -2.46 -10.90
C ALA A 111 7.58 -1.22 -10.33
N PRO A 112 8.54 -0.61 -11.09
CA PRO A 112 9.32 0.51 -10.61
C PRO A 112 8.50 1.81 -10.71
N ILE A 113 7.50 1.93 -9.86
CA ILE A 113 6.56 3.06 -9.84
C ILE A 113 5.93 3.18 -8.45
N ALA A 114 5.88 4.40 -7.92
CA ALA A 114 5.01 4.70 -6.78
C ALA A 114 3.55 4.80 -7.26
N PRO A 115 2.59 4.10 -6.62
CA PRO A 115 1.17 4.30 -6.89
C PRO A 115 0.75 5.77 -6.74
N ASP A 116 -0.33 6.18 -7.39
CA ASP A 116 -0.91 7.50 -7.19
C ASP A 116 -1.74 7.57 -5.92
N PHE A 117 -2.34 6.43 -5.54
CA PHE A 117 -3.17 6.27 -4.36
C PHE A 117 -2.82 4.97 -3.62
N VAL A 118 -2.82 5.01 -2.29
CA VAL A 118 -2.61 3.84 -1.42
C VAL A 118 -3.57 3.85 -0.23
N ILE A 119 -3.94 2.64 0.23
CA ILE A 119 -4.58 2.42 1.53
C ILE A 119 -3.70 1.47 2.33
N GLU A 120 -3.48 1.78 3.60
CA GLU A 120 -3.00 0.88 4.63
C GLU A 120 -4.08 0.72 5.70
N LEU A 121 -4.37 -0.52 6.06
CA LEU A 121 -5.34 -0.88 7.09
C LEU A 121 -4.58 -1.35 8.32
N LEU A 122 -4.66 -0.60 9.42
CA LEU A 122 -3.97 -0.96 10.65
C LEU A 122 -4.60 -2.21 11.27
N SER A 123 -3.81 -3.26 11.41
CA SER A 123 -4.18 -4.47 12.13
C SER A 123 -3.87 -4.36 13.63
N PRO A 124 -4.56 -5.09 14.52
CA PRO A 124 -4.34 -5.00 15.97
C PRO A 124 -2.90 -5.28 16.42
N ASN A 125 -2.14 -5.99 15.61
CA ASN A 125 -0.74 -6.34 15.92
C ASN A 125 0.29 -5.39 15.30
N ASP A 126 -0.15 -4.40 14.54
CA ASP A 126 0.75 -3.45 13.91
C ASP A 126 1.16 -2.36 14.90
N ARG A 127 2.38 -1.86 14.75
CA ARG A 127 2.81 -0.66 15.45
C ARG A 127 2.41 0.55 14.63
N LEU A 128 1.57 1.40 15.20
CA LEU A 128 1.12 2.62 14.57
C LEU A 128 2.26 3.46 13.97
N SER A 129 3.34 3.67 14.74
CA SER A 129 4.50 4.46 14.28
C SER A 129 5.15 3.91 13.02
N ASP A 130 5.16 2.58 12.86
CA ASP A 130 5.79 1.95 11.70
C ASP A 130 4.94 2.16 10.45
N VAL A 131 3.61 2.04 10.59
CA VAL A 131 2.69 2.28 9.47
C VAL A 131 2.62 3.77 9.12
N GLN A 132 2.65 4.68 10.11
CA GLN A 132 2.77 6.12 9.86
C GLN A 132 4.07 6.48 9.13
N SER A 133 5.18 5.85 9.50
CA SER A 133 6.47 6.02 8.80
C SER A 133 6.40 5.52 7.37
N LYS A 134 5.72 4.40 7.11
CA LYS A 134 5.45 3.86 5.79
C LYS A 134 4.60 4.83 4.95
N MET A 135 3.55 5.43 5.53
CA MET A 135 2.72 6.43 4.84
C MET A 135 3.51 7.69 4.48
N THR A 136 4.39 8.14 5.37
CA THR A 136 5.31 9.26 5.11
C THR A 136 6.30 8.92 3.99
N GLU A 137 6.81 7.69 3.94
CA GLU A 137 7.65 7.20 2.85
C GLU A 137 6.91 7.22 1.51
N TYR A 138 5.65 6.76 1.47
CA TYR A 138 4.81 6.84 0.27
C TYR A 138 4.66 8.28 -0.22
N GLN A 139 4.34 9.21 0.68
CA GLN A 139 4.20 10.63 0.36
C GLN A 139 5.52 11.21 -0.21
N ALA A 140 6.66 10.90 0.41
CA ALA A 140 7.99 11.31 -0.05
C ALA A 140 8.35 10.72 -1.42
N CYS A 141 7.84 9.53 -1.75
CA CYS A 141 8.00 8.86 -3.03
C CYS A 141 7.00 9.30 -4.11
N GLY A 142 6.14 10.29 -3.83
CA GLY A 142 5.25 10.90 -4.81
C GLY A 142 3.84 10.29 -4.87
N VAL A 143 3.43 9.48 -3.90
CA VAL A 143 2.02 9.10 -3.72
C VAL A 143 1.21 10.36 -3.46
N LYS A 144 0.15 10.56 -4.25
CA LYS A 144 -0.64 11.81 -4.24
C LYS A 144 -1.66 11.84 -3.12
N LEU A 145 -2.27 10.69 -2.84
CA LEU A 145 -3.27 10.50 -1.79
C LEU A 145 -3.05 9.15 -1.11
N GLY A 146 -3.01 9.13 0.21
CA GLY A 146 -2.92 7.92 1.01
C GLY A 146 -3.89 7.95 2.17
N TRP A 147 -4.48 6.83 2.51
CA TRP A 147 -5.31 6.66 3.68
C TRP A 147 -4.70 5.61 4.60
N LEU A 148 -4.51 5.97 5.86
CA LEU A 148 -4.24 5.03 6.93
C LEU A 148 -5.50 4.90 7.77
N ILE A 149 -6.10 3.71 7.76
CA ILE A 149 -7.40 3.44 8.39
C ILE A 149 -7.18 2.59 9.65
N TYR A 150 -7.78 3.02 10.75
CA TYR A 150 -7.79 2.36 12.06
C TYR A 150 -9.21 1.94 12.40
N PRO A 151 -9.60 0.70 12.13
CA PRO A 151 -10.96 0.26 12.38
C PRO A 151 -11.37 0.36 13.84
N ASP A 152 -10.52 -0.11 14.75
CA ASP A 152 -10.82 -0.15 16.19
C ASP A 152 -11.05 1.24 16.81
N GLU A 153 -10.39 2.28 16.27
CA GLU A 153 -10.52 3.66 16.73
C GLU A 153 -11.49 4.49 15.87
N LYS A 154 -12.07 3.90 14.82
CA LYS A 154 -12.87 4.62 13.80
C LYS A 154 -12.18 5.87 13.29
N ARG A 155 -10.88 5.78 13.09
CA ARG A 155 -9.97 6.88 12.76
C ARG A 155 -9.38 6.68 11.37
N VAL A 156 -9.21 7.78 10.65
CA VAL A 156 -8.51 7.82 9.37
C VAL A 156 -7.49 8.94 9.41
N GLU A 157 -6.28 8.64 8.95
CA GLU A 157 -5.27 9.65 8.64
C GLU A 157 -5.18 9.78 7.11
N ILE A 158 -5.31 11.01 6.62
CA ILE A 158 -5.25 11.31 5.18
C ILE A 158 -3.93 12.00 4.88
N TYR A 159 -3.14 11.39 4.02
CA TYR A 159 -1.85 11.86 3.54
C TYR A 159 -2.00 12.38 2.12
N ARG A 160 -1.77 13.68 1.91
CA ARG A 160 -1.80 14.31 0.58
C ARG A 160 -0.42 14.84 0.25
N LEU A 161 0.04 14.61 -0.97
CA LEU A 161 1.35 15.08 -1.41
C LEU A 161 1.54 16.58 -1.13
N GLY A 162 2.60 16.91 -0.37
CA GLY A 162 2.95 18.28 -0.04
C GLY A 162 2.05 18.96 1.00
N LYS A 163 1.19 18.21 1.71
CA LYS A 163 0.34 18.75 2.78
C LYS A 163 0.61 18.02 4.11
N GLU A 164 0.23 18.65 5.20
CA GLU A 164 0.21 18.03 6.51
C GLU A 164 -0.87 16.94 6.58
N THR A 165 -0.63 15.93 7.42
CA THR A 165 -1.55 14.82 7.64
C THR A 165 -2.81 15.35 8.33
N GLU A 166 -3.97 15.02 7.75
CA GLU A 166 -5.27 15.30 8.36
C GLU A 166 -5.76 14.06 9.10
N VAL A 167 -6.26 14.24 10.32
CA VAL A 167 -6.82 13.15 11.14
C VAL A 167 -8.32 13.37 11.32
N LEU A 168 -9.10 12.35 10.94
CA LEU A 168 -10.55 12.38 11.00
C LEU A 168 -11.07 11.18 11.82
N LEU A 169 -12.13 11.42 12.60
CA LEU A 169 -12.76 10.41 13.46
C LEU A 169 -14.20 10.18 13.04
N GLU A 170 -14.68 8.94 13.23
CA GLU A 170 -16.07 8.54 13.04
C GLU A 170 -16.67 8.90 11.67
N LEU A 171 -15.82 8.92 10.64
CA LEU A 171 -16.27 9.15 9.27
C LEU A 171 -17.15 8.01 8.78
N LYS A 172 -18.20 8.37 8.04
CA LYS A 172 -19.00 7.38 7.31
C LYS A 172 -18.44 7.09 5.93
N ASN A 173 -17.85 8.08 5.29
CA ASN A 173 -17.38 7.99 3.92
C ASN A 173 -16.05 8.70 3.72
N LEU A 174 -15.21 8.17 2.84
CA LEU A 174 -13.99 8.80 2.34
C LEU A 174 -14.15 9.18 0.87
N SER A 175 -13.65 10.35 0.51
CA SER A 175 -13.65 10.85 -0.87
C SER A 175 -12.28 10.61 -1.53
N GLY A 176 -12.30 10.16 -2.79
CA GLY A 176 -11.10 10.09 -3.63
C GLY A 176 -10.60 11.45 -4.14
N GLU A 177 -11.23 12.53 -3.72
CA GLU A 177 -10.91 13.92 -4.08
C GLU A 177 -10.84 14.13 -5.60
N ASP A 178 -10.03 15.10 -6.03
CA ASP A 178 -9.82 15.36 -7.47
C ASP A 178 -9.01 14.27 -8.16
N LEU A 179 -8.21 13.50 -7.39
CA LEU A 179 -7.40 12.41 -7.93
C LEU A 179 -8.27 11.27 -8.45
N MET A 180 -9.32 10.93 -7.71
CA MET A 180 -10.23 9.82 -8.00
C MET A 180 -11.67 10.35 -8.01
N PRO A 181 -12.08 11.07 -9.06
CA PRO A 181 -13.32 11.84 -9.08
C PRO A 181 -14.55 10.94 -8.90
N LYS A 182 -15.47 11.40 -8.04
CA LYS A 182 -16.70 10.69 -7.65
C LYS A 182 -16.46 9.38 -6.89
N LEU A 183 -15.23 9.02 -6.54
CA LEU A 183 -15.00 7.93 -5.60
C LEU A 183 -15.50 8.36 -4.22
N THR A 184 -16.37 7.52 -3.67
CA THR A 184 -16.79 7.58 -2.27
C THR A 184 -16.71 6.16 -1.71
N VAL A 185 -15.91 5.98 -0.69
CA VAL A 185 -15.74 4.70 0.01
C VAL A 185 -16.54 4.74 1.29
N ASP A 186 -17.47 3.81 1.44
CA ASP A 186 -18.25 3.62 2.67
C ASP A 186 -17.39 2.91 3.72
N LEU A 187 -17.35 3.45 4.92
CA LEU A 187 -16.59 2.89 6.05
C LEU A 187 -17.46 2.16 7.08
N GLN A 188 -18.78 2.09 6.88
CA GLN A 188 -19.69 1.50 7.88
C GLN A 188 -19.36 0.02 8.16
N GLU A 189 -18.97 -0.73 7.14
CA GLU A 189 -18.56 -2.13 7.28
C GLU A 189 -17.07 -2.30 7.63
N ILE A 190 -16.31 -1.21 7.65
CA ILE A 190 -14.89 -1.20 8.02
C ILE A 190 -14.73 -0.94 9.53
N PHE A 191 -15.64 -0.17 10.13
CA PHE A 191 -15.58 0.26 11.54
C PHE A 191 -16.34 -0.63 12.50
#